data_0ef3121189e812ddf6fd003d94d569c1
#
_entry.id   0ef3121189e812ddf6fd003d94d569c1
#
_cell.length_a   1.000
_cell.length_b   1.000
_cell.length_c   1.000
_cell.angle_alpha   90.00
_cell.angle_beta   90.00
_cell.angle_gamma   90.00
#
_symmetry.space_group_name_H-M   'P 1'
#
loop_
_entity.id
_entity.type
_entity.pdbx_description
1 polymer ?
#
loop_
_entity_poly.entity_id
_entity_poly.type
_entity_poly.pdbx_seq_one_letter_code
_entity_poly.pdbx_strand_id
1 'polypeptide(L)'
;MPFENSDHVQATTAGSLPRTPELIAANAARPVGADGFTLETTDEVRAMTSAAVDDVVARQTALGITQPGDGEFGKAMSNSVDYGAWWGYSFQRVSGLSLTDADIFTQEPVRSSPGNVQLTSFPDRRDWTIFREAYTDPASGIGTGKNATAFPTTTGPIAYTGHEAARTDAANLKHAVEAAGAENGFITALSPGSAARVANEYYATDEEHIWAWADALREEYRIILDAGLVLQIDDPSIAENWDQINPEPSLEDYRAFTRIRVEALNHALEGLDTSRVRFHLCWGSWHGPHTTDIELRHIVDLMLDIDAGAYSFEAANARHEHEWTVWQDVTLPDGKVIVPGVVGHATNVVEHPDLVAQRIERFASVVGRERVIAGTDCGLGGRIHPQIAAAKLQSLGEGARRASAKLF
;
A
#
# COMPACT_ATOMS: atom_id res chain seq x y z
N MET A 1 -6.84 -22.46 -0.19
CA MET A 1 -7.00 -21.02 0.11
C MET A 1 -6.04 -20.24 -0.77
N PRO A 2 -6.28 -18.95 -1.10
CA PRO A 2 -5.45 -18.24 -2.09
C PRO A 2 -4.01 -18.00 -1.64
N PHE A 3 -3.72 -18.18 -0.36
CA PHE A 3 -2.41 -17.85 0.22
C PHE A 3 -1.54 -19.06 0.60
N GLU A 4 -2.04 -20.27 0.47
CA GLU A 4 -1.32 -21.48 0.89
C GLU A 4 -0.45 -22.02 -0.26
N ASN A 5 0.84 -22.23 0.00
CA ASN A 5 1.73 -22.94 -0.91
C ASN A 5 1.50 -24.47 -0.80
N SER A 6 1.26 -25.13 -1.90
CA SER A 6 1.07 -26.59 -1.93
C SER A 6 2.32 -27.35 -2.42
N ASP A 7 2.93 -26.87 -3.48
CA ASP A 7 4.02 -27.55 -4.20
C ASP A 7 5.10 -26.57 -4.71
N HIS A 8 4.88 -25.26 -4.54
CA HIS A 8 5.82 -24.21 -4.90
C HIS A 8 5.58 -22.96 -4.07
N VAL A 9 6.58 -22.08 -4.02
CA VAL A 9 6.48 -20.75 -3.42
C VAL A 9 5.76 -19.82 -4.40
N GLN A 10 4.63 -19.27 -3.98
CA GLN A 10 3.92 -18.26 -4.74
C GLN A 10 4.70 -16.93 -4.75
N ALA A 11 4.50 -16.12 -5.79
CA ALA A 11 5.09 -14.80 -5.93
C ALA A 11 4.04 -13.75 -6.27
N THR A 12 4.18 -12.54 -5.71
CA THR A 12 3.26 -11.43 -5.88
C THR A 12 3.98 -10.08 -5.80
N THR A 13 3.27 -8.99 -6.04
CA THR A 13 3.75 -7.61 -5.87
C THR A 13 2.97 -6.90 -4.77
N ALA A 14 3.44 -5.73 -4.33
CA ALA A 14 2.74 -4.91 -3.35
C ALA A 14 1.76 -3.88 -3.98
N GLY A 15 1.43 -4.00 -5.27
CA GLY A 15 0.41 -3.19 -5.93
C GLY A 15 0.92 -2.40 -7.11
N SER A 16 1.26 -1.13 -6.94
CA SER A 16 1.52 -0.22 -8.08
C SER A 16 2.71 -0.66 -8.94
N LEU A 17 2.50 -0.62 -10.24
CA LEU A 17 3.51 -0.88 -11.27
C LEU A 17 3.64 0.32 -12.21
N PRO A 18 4.79 0.47 -12.90
CA PRO A 18 4.97 1.56 -13.86
C PRO A 18 3.93 1.54 -14.98
N ARG A 19 3.18 2.64 -15.12
CA ARG A 19 2.21 2.85 -16.20
C ARG A 19 2.90 3.10 -17.53
N THR A 20 2.22 2.80 -18.63
CA THR A 20 2.72 3.17 -19.95
C THR A 20 2.67 4.69 -20.17
N PRO A 21 3.56 5.25 -21.01
CA PRO A 21 3.53 6.68 -21.33
C PRO A 21 2.16 7.16 -21.88
N GLU A 22 1.49 6.30 -22.66
CA GLU A 22 0.19 6.58 -23.25
C GLU A 22 -0.89 6.70 -22.19
N LEU A 23 -0.90 5.79 -21.20
CA LEU A 23 -1.85 5.82 -20.08
C LEU A 23 -1.59 7.03 -19.16
N ILE A 24 -0.32 7.38 -18.93
CA ILE A 24 0.06 8.59 -18.18
C ILE A 24 -0.47 9.84 -18.90
N ALA A 25 -0.24 9.95 -20.21
CA ALA A 25 -0.69 11.09 -21.01
C ALA A 25 -2.23 11.18 -21.06
N ALA A 26 -2.92 10.05 -21.22
CA ALA A 26 -4.38 9.99 -21.23
C ALA A 26 -4.97 10.44 -19.89
N ASN A 27 -4.40 9.98 -18.76
CA ASN A 27 -4.84 10.40 -17.42
C ASN A 27 -4.59 11.90 -17.18
N ALA A 28 -3.45 12.42 -17.61
CA ALA A 28 -3.13 13.85 -17.48
C ALA A 28 -4.04 14.77 -18.32
N ALA A 29 -4.63 14.24 -19.40
CA ALA A 29 -5.55 14.97 -20.27
C ALA A 29 -7.02 14.95 -19.80
N ARG A 30 -7.35 14.18 -18.75
CA ARG A 30 -8.73 14.08 -18.25
C ARG A 30 -9.20 15.40 -17.66
N PRO A 31 -10.44 15.83 -17.96
CA PRO A 31 -11.01 16.99 -17.30
C PRO A 31 -11.13 16.79 -15.81
N VAL A 32 -10.89 17.85 -15.06
CA VAL A 32 -11.07 17.89 -13.61
C VAL A 32 -12.47 18.43 -13.30
N GLY A 33 -13.19 17.73 -12.44
CA GLY A 33 -14.53 18.12 -11.99
C GLY A 33 -14.55 19.45 -11.23
N ALA A 34 -15.75 19.93 -10.93
CA ALA A 34 -15.95 21.20 -10.21
C ALA A 34 -15.43 21.19 -8.76
N ASP A 35 -15.21 20.00 -8.19
CA ASP A 35 -14.59 19.80 -6.87
C ASP A 35 -13.08 20.00 -6.88
N GLY A 36 -12.46 20.12 -8.06
CA GLY A 36 -11.03 20.35 -8.26
C GLY A 36 -10.15 19.10 -8.19
N PHE A 37 -10.71 17.91 -7.95
CA PHE A 37 -9.91 16.67 -7.84
C PHE A 37 -10.52 15.43 -8.49
N THR A 38 -11.81 15.34 -8.70
CA THR A 38 -12.42 14.21 -9.43
C THR A 38 -12.07 14.31 -10.92
N LEU A 39 -11.57 13.22 -11.49
CA LEU A 39 -11.26 13.13 -12.93
C LEU A 39 -12.43 12.52 -13.70
N GLU A 40 -12.91 13.24 -14.71
CA GLU A 40 -13.92 12.71 -15.62
C GLU A 40 -13.32 11.56 -16.45
N THR A 41 -14.07 10.48 -16.61
CA THR A 41 -13.60 9.29 -17.35
C THR A 41 -14.36 9.15 -18.66
N THR A 42 -13.66 9.06 -19.79
CA THR A 42 -14.22 8.77 -21.10
C THR A 42 -14.16 7.28 -21.44
N ASP A 43 -14.94 6.84 -22.42
CA ASP A 43 -14.90 5.45 -22.88
C ASP A 43 -13.52 5.08 -23.46
N GLU A 44 -12.84 6.03 -24.09
CA GLU A 44 -11.49 5.84 -24.60
C GLU A 44 -10.48 5.56 -23.46
N VAL A 45 -10.53 6.35 -22.37
CA VAL A 45 -9.67 6.14 -21.20
C VAL A 45 -10.00 4.81 -20.53
N ARG A 46 -11.29 4.44 -20.42
CA ARG A 46 -11.70 3.13 -19.90
C ARG A 46 -11.11 1.97 -20.71
N ALA A 47 -11.25 2.04 -22.04
CA ALA A 47 -10.71 1.02 -22.93
C ALA A 47 -9.18 0.92 -22.86
N MET A 48 -8.48 2.06 -22.81
CA MET A 48 -7.02 2.11 -22.65
C MET A 48 -6.58 1.50 -21.31
N THR A 49 -7.28 1.80 -20.22
CA THR A 49 -6.98 1.24 -18.88
C THR A 49 -7.19 -0.25 -18.88
N SER A 50 -8.29 -0.76 -19.45
CA SER A 50 -8.56 -2.19 -19.54
C SER A 50 -7.46 -2.92 -20.30
N ALA A 51 -7.08 -2.42 -21.48
CA ALA A 51 -5.99 -3.01 -22.28
C ALA A 51 -4.64 -2.97 -21.55
N ALA A 52 -4.36 -1.91 -20.79
CA ALA A 52 -3.14 -1.81 -20.01
C ALA A 52 -3.13 -2.81 -18.83
N VAL A 53 -4.29 -3.07 -18.21
CA VAL A 53 -4.41 -4.10 -17.15
C VAL A 53 -4.19 -5.48 -17.74
N ASP A 54 -4.77 -5.82 -18.92
CA ASP A 54 -4.52 -7.08 -19.61
C ASP A 54 -3.03 -7.30 -19.87
N ASP A 55 -2.34 -6.28 -20.40
CA ASP A 55 -0.90 -6.35 -20.69
C ASP A 55 -0.04 -6.49 -19.42
N VAL A 56 -0.32 -5.73 -18.36
CA VAL A 56 0.48 -5.80 -17.13
C VAL A 56 0.28 -7.11 -16.38
N VAL A 57 -0.90 -7.69 -16.40
CA VAL A 57 -1.17 -9.03 -15.81
C VAL A 57 -0.46 -10.11 -16.62
N ALA A 58 -0.59 -10.09 -17.96
CA ALA A 58 0.11 -11.04 -18.82
C ALA A 58 1.64 -10.99 -18.62
N ARG A 59 2.22 -9.79 -18.50
CA ARG A 59 3.66 -9.62 -18.22
C ARG A 59 4.06 -10.16 -16.85
N GLN A 60 3.29 -9.88 -15.80
CA GLN A 60 3.55 -10.40 -14.47
C GLN A 60 3.56 -11.94 -14.49
N THR A 61 2.54 -12.56 -15.08
CA THR A 61 2.42 -14.00 -15.19
C THR A 61 3.60 -14.61 -15.98
N ALA A 62 3.99 -14.00 -17.10
CA ALA A 62 5.15 -14.42 -17.89
C ALA A 62 6.49 -14.32 -17.13
N LEU A 63 6.59 -13.45 -16.15
CA LEU A 63 7.76 -13.29 -15.27
C LEU A 63 7.72 -14.20 -14.04
N GLY A 64 6.69 -15.06 -13.91
CA GLY A 64 6.56 -16.02 -12.80
C GLY A 64 5.86 -15.46 -11.57
N ILE A 65 5.15 -14.33 -11.68
CA ILE A 65 4.27 -13.82 -10.62
C ILE A 65 2.98 -14.62 -10.67
N THR A 66 2.69 -15.37 -9.61
CA THR A 66 1.54 -16.29 -9.53
C THR A 66 0.25 -15.62 -9.05
N GLN A 67 0.39 -14.52 -8.29
CA GLN A 67 -0.72 -13.65 -7.88
C GLN A 67 -0.50 -12.23 -8.44
N PRO A 68 -0.85 -11.97 -9.72
CA PRO A 68 -0.68 -10.65 -10.31
C PRO A 68 -1.71 -9.65 -9.78
N GLY A 69 -1.34 -8.36 -9.76
CA GLY A 69 -2.24 -7.24 -9.53
C GLY A 69 -2.51 -6.45 -10.81
N ASP A 70 -3.49 -5.55 -10.76
CA ASP A 70 -3.85 -4.62 -11.85
C ASP A 70 -2.83 -3.48 -12.05
N GLY A 71 -1.75 -3.44 -11.25
CA GLY A 71 -0.75 -2.38 -11.24
C GLY A 71 -1.28 -1.02 -10.77
N GLU A 72 -2.49 -0.98 -10.22
CA GLU A 72 -3.23 0.23 -9.82
C GLU A 72 -3.54 1.17 -10.99
N PHE A 73 -3.70 0.64 -12.20
CA PHE A 73 -3.86 1.44 -13.41
C PHE A 73 -5.20 2.17 -13.47
N GLY A 74 -6.24 1.66 -12.77
CA GLY A 74 -7.52 2.34 -12.60
C GLY A 74 -7.47 3.54 -11.62
N LYS A 75 -6.40 3.68 -10.84
CA LYS A 75 -6.22 4.74 -9.84
C LYS A 75 -5.45 5.90 -10.44
N ALA A 76 -6.16 6.91 -10.94
CA ALA A 76 -5.59 8.14 -11.47
C ALA A 76 -5.97 9.35 -10.62
N MET A 77 -5.11 10.36 -10.58
CA MET A 77 -5.26 11.57 -9.76
C MET A 77 -5.09 12.82 -10.65
N SER A 78 -5.72 13.94 -10.24
CA SER A 78 -5.39 15.24 -10.78
C SER A 78 -4.04 15.70 -10.25
N ASN A 79 -3.29 16.49 -11.05
CA ASN A 79 -1.97 16.98 -10.65
C ASN A 79 -2.00 17.85 -9.38
N SER A 80 -3.15 18.46 -9.06
CA SER A 80 -3.30 19.31 -7.87
C SER A 80 -3.37 18.55 -6.55
N VAL A 81 -3.75 17.26 -6.59
CA VAL A 81 -3.91 16.41 -5.40
C VAL A 81 -3.20 15.05 -5.54
N ASP A 82 -2.16 14.97 -6.35
CA ASP A 82 -1.39 13.73 -6.56
C ASP A 82 -0.37 13.51 -5.43
N TYR A 83 -0.82 12.88 -4.36
CA TYR A 83 0.02 12.37 -3.28
C TYR A 83 0.42 10.89 -3.46
N GLY A 84 0.24 10.37 -4.68
CA GLY A 84 0.38 8.97 -5.00
C GLY A 84 -0.97 8.28 -5.14
N ALA A 85 -1.09 7.47 -6.19
CA ALA A 85 -2.34 6.83 -6.57
C ALA A 85 -2.90 5.93 -5.46
N TRP A 86 -2.03 5.30 -4.66
CA TRP A 86 -2.40 4.42 -3.55
C TRP A 86 -3.28 5.10 -2.49
N TRP A 87 -3.13 6.40 -2.28
CA TRP A 87 -3.89 7.18 -1.29
C TRP A 87 -4.91 8.09 -1.95
N GLY A 88 -4.45 8.92 -2.89
CA GLY A 88 -5.25 9.98 -3.45
C GLY A 88 -6.45 9.51 -4.29
N TYR A 89 -6.45 8.28 -4.82
CA TYR A 89 -7.60 7.74 -5.53
C TYR A 89 -8.87 7.72 -4.67
N SER A 90 -8.72 7.54 -3.35
CA SER A 90 -9.84 7.47 -2.40
C SER A 90 -10.63 8.77 -2.34
N PHE A 91 -9.99 9.91 -2.60
CA PHE A 91 -10.65 11.22 -2.61
C PHE A 91 -11.75 11.31 -3.67
N GLN A 92 -11.58 10.61 -4.79
CA GLN A 92 -12.57 10.56 -5.87
C GLN A 92 -13.67 9.51 -5.64
N ARG A 93 -13.56 8.71 -4.60
CA ARG A 93 -14.47 7.58 -4.30
C ARG A 93 -15.32 7.78 -3.06
N VAL A 94 -15.22 8.95 -2.43
CA VAL A 94 -16.05 9.33 -1.28
C VAL A 94 -16.64 10.72 -1.45
N SER A 95 -17.75 10.99 -0.77
CA SER A 95 -18.28 12.34 -0.55
C SER A 95 -17.73 12.95 0.73
N GLY A 96 -18.03 14.20 1.00
CA GLY A 96 -17.68 14.88 2.25
C GLY A 96 -16.31 15.54 2.27
N LEU A 97 -15.58 15.50 1.14
CA LEU A 97 -14.28 16.16 1.00
C LEU A 97 -14.42 17.46 0.19
N SER A 98 -13.62 18.45 0.54
CA SER A 98 -13.43 19.69 -0.21
C SER A 98 -11.93 20.02 -0.30
N LEU A 99 -11.49 20.65 -1.41
CA LEU A 99 -10.15 21.20 -1.45
C LEU A 99 -10.08 22.45 -0.59
N THR A 100 -8.98 22.57 0.16
CA THR A 100 -8.61 23.78 0.89
C THR A 100 -7.32 24.31 0.32
N ASP A 101 -7.06 25.62 0.51
CA ASP A 101 -5.78 26.25 0.14
C ASP A 101 -4.61 25.83 1.05
N ALA A 102 -4.86 24.88 1.97
CA ALA A 102 -3.85 24.40 2.90
C ALA A 102 -2.85 23.48 2.17
N ASP A 103 -1.62 23.93 2.07
CA ASP A 103 -0.49 23.12 1.62
C ASP A 103 0.06 22.34 2.81
N ILE A 104 0.12 21.01 2.71
CA ILE A 104 0.69 20.14 3.77
C ILE A 104 2.15 20.47 4.12
N PHE A 105 2.87 21.12 3.21
CA PHE A 105 4.25 21.53 3.42
C PHE A 105 4.37 22.87 4.18
N THR A 106 3.27 23.62 4.30
CA THR A 106 3.23 24.93 4.98
C THR A 106 2.35 24.93 6.23
N GLN A 107 1.75 23.78 6.59
CA GLN A 107 0.98 23.66 7.83
C GLN A 107 1.86 23.90 9.06
N GLU A 108 1.31 24.61 10.06
CA GLU A 108 1.99 24.81 11.33
C GLU A 108 2.26 23.47 12.02
N PRO A 109 3.46 23.29 12.57
CA PRO A 109 3.80 22.09 13.31
C PRO A 109 2.90 21.84 14.51
N VAL A 110 2.40 20.61 14.65
CA VAL A 110 1.65 20.15 15.83
C VAL A 110 2.59 19.42 16.78
N ARG A 111 2.40 19.59 18.07
CA ARG A 111 3.21 18.93 19.10
C ARG A 111 2.40 17.97 19.93
N SER A 112 2.82 16.72 19.91
CA SER A 112 2.27 15.68 20.77
C SER A 112 2.75 15.84 22.22
N SER A 113 1.97 15.33 23.15
CA SER A 113 2.30 15.24 24.57
C SER A 113 1.84 13.89 25.13
N PRO A 114 2.32 13.45 26.30
CA PRO A 114 1.89 12.21 26.92
C PRO A 114 0.37 12.09 26.98
N GLY A 115 -0.16 10.98 26.47
CA GLY A 115 -1.61 10.73 26.38
C GLY A 115 -2.36 11.53 25.31
N ASN A 116 -1.68 12.39 24.54
CA ASN A 116 -2.28 13.17 23.44
C ASN A 116 -1.36 13.09 22.20
N VAL A 117 -1.49 12.05 21.43
CA VAL A 117 -0.72 11.79 20.22
C VAL A 117 -1.40 12.43 19.02
N GLN A 118 -0.67 13.26 18.27
CA GLN A 118 -1.14 13.95 17.07
C GLN A 118 -0.11 13.88 15.96
N LEU A 119 -0.58 13.75 14.71
CA LEU A 119 0.29 13.83 13.53
C LEU A 119 0.66 15.28 13.26
N THR A 120 1.92 15.54 12.99
CA THR A 120 2.41 16.87 12.61
C THR A 120 2.48 17.02 11.09
N SER A 121 2.81 18.22 10.61
CA SER A 121 3.01 18.49 9.18
C SER A 121 4.13 17.65 8.58
N PHE A 122 4.07 17.40 7.28
CA PHE A 122 5.05 16.55 6.60
C PHE A 122 6.50 17.01 6.77
N PRO A 123 6.84 18.33 6.65
CA PRO A 123 8.21 18.81 6.86
C PRO A 123 8.68 18.82 8.32
N ASP A 124 7.77 18.57 9.25
CA ASP A 124 8.08 18.50 10.69
C ASP A 124 8.22 17.05 11.20
N ARG A 125 8.17 16.07 10.29
CA ARG A 125 8.54 14.68 10.60
C ARG A 125 9.94 14.63 11.18
N ARG A 126 10.18 13.69 12.08
CA ARG A 126 11.47 13.58 12.78
C ARG A 126 12.63 13.30 11.83
N ASP A 127 12.48 12.37 10.89
CA ASP A 127 13.51 12.07 9.89
C ASP A 127 13.79 13.28 8.97
N TRP A 128 12.74 13.98 8.51
CA TRP A 128 12.89 15.21 7.73
C TRP A 128 13.62 16.29 8.53
N THR A 129 13.31 16.43 9.82
CA THR A 129 13.94 17.45 10.68
C THR A 129 15.43 17.17 10.87
N ILE A 130 15.81 15.89 11.03
CA ILE A 130 17.20 15.45 11.15
C ILE A 130 18.00 15.70 9.86
N PHE A 131 17.38 15.37 8.71
CA PHE A 131 18.03 15.41 7.39
C PHE A 131 17.50 16.54 6.51
N ARG A 132 17.15 17.67 7.10
CA ARG A 132 16.49 18.80 6.39
C ARG A 132 17.20 19.22 5.11
N GLU A 133 18.52 19.31 5.12
CA GLU A 133 19.30 19.69 3.93
C GLU A 133 19.13 18.68 2.80
N ALA A 134 19.16 17.37 3.11
CA ALA A 134 18.96 16.31 2.11
C ALA A 134 17.54 16.31 1.56
N TYR A 135 16.52 16.52 2.39
CA TYR A 135 15.12 16.58 1.93
C TYR A 135 14.80 17.81 1.07
N THR A 136 15.54 18.90 1.23
CA THR A 136 15.35 20.13 0.45
C THR A 136 16.26 20.24 -0.77
N ASP A 137 17.29 19.39 -0.89
CA ASP A 137 18.19 19.35 -2.04
C ASP A 137 17.59 18.49 -3.18
N PRO A 138 17.23 19.08 -4.33
CA PRO A 138 16.75 18.31 -5.47
C PRO A 138 17.73 17.26 -6.00
N ALA A 139 19.03 17.42 -5.72
CA ALA A 139 20.07 16.48 -6.15
C ALA A 139 20.18 15.24 -5.25
N SER A 140 19.54 15.24 -4.09
CA SER A 140 19.58 14.10 -3.15
C SER A 140 18.89 12.85 -3.68
N GLY A 141 17.98 12.98 -4.63
CA GLY A 141 17.16 11.88 -5.14
C GLY A 141 15.98 11.51 -4.24
N ILE A 142 15.77 12.21 -3.11
CA ILE A 142 14.61 12.00 -2.24
C ILE A 142 13.36 12.56 -2.93
N GLY A 143 12.48 11.67 -3.41
CA GLY A 143 11.19 12.02 -3.98
C GLY A 143 10.12 12.19 -2.89
N THR A 144 9.53 13.37 -2.77
CA THR A 144 8.54 13.68 -1.71
C THR A 144 7.13 13.92 -2.25
N GLY A 145 6.80 13.46 -3.46
CA GLY A 145 5.45 13.65 -4.03
C GLY A 145 5.15 15.11 -4.40
N LYS A 146 5.99 15.74 -5.18
CA LYS A 146 6.09 17.21 -5.34
C LYS A 146 5.03 17.90 -6.19
N ASN A 147 4.01 17.22 -6.69
CA ASN A 147 3.08 17.83 -7.65
C ASN A 147 1.77 18.29 -7.00
N ALA A 148 1.47 17.85 -5.80
CA ALA A 148 0.24 18.22 -5.12
C ALA A 148 0.34 19.65 -4.57
N THR A 149 -0.61 20.51 -4.94
CA THR A 149 -0.70 21.91 -4.52
C THR A 149 -1.89 22.18 -3.62
N ALA A 150 -2.83 21.23 -3.50
CA ALA A 150 -4.02 21.34 -2.68
C ALA A 150 -4.17 20.06 -1.84
N PHE A 151 -4.77 20.20 -0.68
CA PHE A 151 -5.01 19.09 0.26
C PHE A 151 -6.51 18.96 0.54
N PRO A 152 -7.09 17.75 0.43
CA PRO A 152 -8.48 17.58 0.76
C PRO A 152 -8.68 17.65 2.28
N THR A 153 -9.81 18.25 2.66
CA THR A 153 -10.27 18.35 4.04
C THR A 153 -11.67 17.74 4.13
N THR A 154 -11.92 17.00 5.17
CA THR A 154 -13.28 16.50 5.47
C THR A 154 -14.13 17.65 6.01
N THR A 155 -15.09 18.09 5.19
CA THR A 155 -16.01 19.21 5.47
C THR A 155 -17.47 18.77 5.56
N GLY A 156 -17.74 17.48 5.36
CA GLY A 156 -19.07 16.88 5.41
C GLY A 156 -19.02 15.39 5.74
N PRO A 157 -20.17 14.71 5.80
CA PRO A 157 -20.21 13.28 6.11
C PRO A 157 -19.53 12.46 5.00
N ILE A 158 -18.59 11.59 5.41
CA ILE A 158 -17.94 10.64 4.51
C ILE A 158 -18.94 9.54 4.14
N ALA A 159 -19.13 9.32 2.85
CA ALA A 159 -19.88 8.19 2.31
C ALA A 159 -19.21 7.70 1.01
N TYR A 160 -19.23 6.39 0.77
CA TYR A 160 -18.61 5.81 -0.43
C TYR A 160 -19.44 6.09 -1.68
N THR A 161 -18.81 6.61 -2.71
CA THR A 161 -19.43 6.95 -4.01
C THR A 161 -18.77 6.23 -5.18
N GLY A 162 -17.66 5.51 -4.94
CA GLY A 162 -16.80 4.90 -5.95
C GLY A 162 -17.27 3.55 -6.50
N HIS A 163 -18.53 3.14 -6.30
CA HIS A 163 -19.03 1.80 -6.62
C HIS A 163 -18.79 1.37 -8.08
N GLU A 164 -19.01 2.28 -9.06
CA GLU A 164 -18.81 1.98 -10.47
C GLU A 164 -17.32 1.79 -10.78
N ALA A 165 -16.48 2.68 -10.27
CA ALA A 165 -15.03 2.61 -10.46
C ALA A 165 -14.46 1.29 -9.87
N ALA A 166 -14.83 0.94 -8.65
CA ALA A 166 -14.38 -0.30 -8.01
C ALA A 166 -14.83 -1.55 -8.77
N ARG A 167 -16.10 -1.57 -9.26
CA ARG A 167 -16.58 -2.69 -10.10
C ARG A 167 -15.84 -2.78 -11.43
N THR A 168 -15.50 -1.65 -12.04
CA THR A 168 -14.75 -1.60 -13.30
C THR A 168 -13.34 -2.14 -13.08
N ASP A 169 -12.64 -1.70 -12.01
CA ASP A 169 -11.31 -2.21 -11.69
C ASP A 169 -11.35 -3.73 -11.43
N ALA A 170 -12.33 -4.20 -10.67
CA ALA A 170 -12.50 -5.63 -10.39
C ALA A 170 -12.80 -6.44 -11.67
N ALA A 171 -13.63 -5.93 -12.56
CA ALA A 171 -13.95 -6.59 -13.82
C ALA A 171 -12.75 -6.66 -14.77
N ASN A 172 -11.97 -5.58 -14.88
CA ASN A 172 -10.76 -5.53 -15.69
C ASN A 172 -9.72 -6.55 -15.18
N LEU A 173 -9.43 -6.57 -13.88
CA LEU A 173 -8.48 -7.52 -13.34
C LEU A 173 -8.96 -8.97 -13.50
N LYS A 174 -10.23 -9.26 -13.21
CA LYS A 174 -10.78 -10.59 -13.36
C LYS A 174 -10.64 -11.12 -14.78
N HIS A 175 -10.98 -10.28 -15.78
CA HIS A 175 -10.80 -10.62 -17.20
C HIS A 175 -9.33 -10.92 -17.51
N ALA A 176 -8.41 -10.05 -17.08
CA ALA A 176 -6.98 -10.19 -17.33
C ALA A 176 -6.38 -11.46 -16.68
N VAL A 177 -6.78 -11.77 -15.45
CA VAL A 177 -6.36 -12.99 -14.72
C VAL A 177 -6.83 -14.26 -15.45
N GLU A 178 -8.11 -14.30 -15.87
CA GLU A 178 -8.67 -15.42 -16.64
C GLU A 178 -7.93 -15.57 -17.98
N ALA A 179 -7.70 -14.48 -18.71
CA ALA A 179 -6.99 -14.47 -19.99
C ALA A 179 -5.52 -14.91 -19.87
N ALA A 180 -4.84 -14.56 -18.78
CA ALA A 180 -3.47 -14.95 -18.50
C ALA A 180 -3.33 -16.36 -17.91
N GLY A 181 -4.44 -17.04 -17.57
CA GLY A 181 -4.44 -18.35 -16.92
C GLY A 181 -3.87 -18.35 -15.49
N ALA A 182 -3.89 -17.20 -14.80
CA ALA A 182 -3.52 -17.12 -13.40
C ALA A 182 -4.70 -17.57 -12.51
N GLU A 183 -4.39 -18.17 -11.35
CA GLU A 183 -5.42 -18.69 -10.46
C GLU A 183 -6.10 -17.60 -9.62
N ASN A 184 -5.34 -16.60 -9.21
CA ASN A 184 -5.79 -15.52 -8.35
C ASN A 184 -5.18 -14.20 -8.81
N GLY A 185 -5.92 -13.11 -8.59
CA GLY A 185 -5.43 -11.75 -8.75
C GLY A 185 -5.82 -10.91 -7.54
N PHE A 186 -5.11 -9.79 -7.31
CA PHE A 186 -5.41 -8.91 -6.20
C PHE A 186 -5.59 -7.45 -6.62
N ILE A 187 -6.45 -6.74 -5.90
CA ILE A 187 -6.60 -5.28 -5.97
C ILE A 187 -6.25 -4.68 -4.62
N THR A 188 -5.53 -3.57 -4.65
CA THR A 188 -5.24 -2.78 -3.45
C THR A 188 -6.41 -1.86 -3.09
N ALA A 189 -6.64 -1.67 -1.82
CA ALA A 189 -7.53 -0.64 -1.26
C ALA A 189 -6.88 0.01 -0.04
N LEU A 190 -7.32 1.21 0.30
CA LEU A 190 -6.76 1.97 1.41
C LEU A 190 -7.36 1.52 2.74
N SER A 191 -6.57 1.55 3.83
CA SER A 191 -7.08 1.36 5.19
C SER A 191 -7.82 2.62 5.70
N PRO A 192 -8.76 2.49 6.67
CA PRO A 192 -9.37 3.64 7.32
C PRO A 192 -8.37 4.55 8.01
N GLY A 193 -7.36 3.97 8.68
CA GLY A 193 -6.32 4.72 9.37
C GLY A 193 -5.47 5.58 8.44
N SER A 194 -5.22 5.11 7.24
CA SER A 194 -4.50 5.87 6.20
C SER A 194 -5.39 6.88 5.49
N ALA A 195 -6.66 6.55 5.24
CA ALA A 195 -7.63 7.45 4.63
C ALA A 195 -7.91 8.69 5.49
N ALA A 196 -8.07 8.49 6.80
CA ALA A 196 -8.34 9.55 7.77
C ALA A 196 -7.14 10.48 8.07
N ARG A 197 -6.04 10.38 7.33
CA ARG A 197 -4.91 11.33 7.44
C ARG A 197 -5.17 12.69 6.77
N VAL A 198 -6.31 12.85 6.11
CA VAL A 198 -6.80 14.16 5.64
C VAL A 198 -7.27 15.01 6.83
N ALA A 199 -7.21 16.34 6.70
CA ALA A 199 -7.70 17.24 7.73
C ALA A 199 -9.19 17.00 8.00
N ASN A 200 -9.63 17.19 9.26
CA ASN A 200 -11.00 16.97 9.70
C ASN A 200 -11.59 18.26 10.29
N GLU A 201 -12.61 18.81 9.63
CA GLU A 201 -13.38 19.97 10.09
C GLU A 201 -14.84 19.64 10.36
N TYR A 202 -15.24 18.37 10.21
CA TYR A 202 -16.64 17.95 10.32
C TYR A 202 -16.92 17.08 11.55
N TYR A 203 -16.11 16.04 11.79
CA TYR A 203 -16.30 15.13 12.92
C TYR A 203 -15.69 15.72 14.20
N ALA A 204 -16.33 15.46 15.35
CA ALA A 204 -15.92 16.03 16.63
C ALA A 204 -14.59 15.47 17.14
N THR A 205 -14.24 14.23 16.74
CA THR A 205 -13.00 13.56 17.13
C THR A 205 -12.36 12.85 15.94
N ASP A 206 -11.06 12.60 16.03
CA ASP A 206 -10.32 11.80 15.03
C ASP A 206 -10.83 10.35 14.99
N GLU A 207 -11.30 9.84 16.14
CA GLU A 207 -11.88 8.50 16.21
C GLU A 207 -13.18 8.43 15.39
N GLU A 208 -14.13 9.35 15.57
CA GLU A 208 -15.34 9.41 14.75
C GLU A 208 -15.01 9.52 13.25
N HIS A 209 -13.98 10.28 12.91
CA HIS A 209 -13.51 10.43 11.53
C HIS A 209 -12.96 9.11 10.95
N ILE A 210 -12.12 8.39 11.70
CA ILE A 210 -11.58 7.09 11.26
C ILE A 210 -12.71 6.06 11.08
N TRP A 211 -13.69 6.02 11.97
CA TRP A 211 -14.84 5.11 11.87
C TRP A 211 -15.74 5.44 10.67
N ALA A 212 -15.94 6.71 10.35
CA ALA A 212 -16.67 7.10 9.14
C ALA A 212 -15.97 6.63 7.85
N TRP A 213 -14.63 6.71 7.81
CA TRP A 213 -13.85 6.13 6.73
C TRP A 213 -13.94 4.60 6.68
N ALA A 214 -14.00 3.93 7.83
CA ALA A 214 -14.15 2.48 7.89
C ALA A 214 -15.49 2.03 7.28
N ASP A 215 -16.59 2.69 7.63
CA ASP A 215 -17.91 2.42 7.05
C ASP A 215 -17.93 2.65 5.53
N ALA A 216 -17.31 3.72 5.04
CA ALA A 216 -17.25 4.03 3.62
C ALA A 216 -16.41 2.99 2.85
N LEU A 217 -15.18 2.71 3.29
CA LEU A 217 -14.25 1.80 2.59
C LEU A 217 -14.72 0.34 2.60
N ARG A 218 -15.50 -0.08 3.58
CA ARG A 218 -16.17 -1.38 3.61
C ARG A 218 -16.91 -1.70 2.32
N GLU A 219 -17.52 -0.70 1.66
CA GLU A 219 -18.22 -0.88 0.39
C GLU A 219 -17.25 -1.27 -0.73
N GLU A 220 -16.05 -0.65 -0.78
CA GLU A 220 -15.01 -1.03 -1.74
C GLU A 220 -14.49 -2.45 -1.49
N TYR A 221 -14.22 -2.77 -0.22
CA TYR A 221 -13.73 -4.10 0.18
C TYR A 221 -14.70 -5.20 -0.25
N ARG A 222 -16.00 -4.98 -0.01
CA ARG A 222 -17.04 -5.91 -0.43
C ARG A 222 -17.05 -6.13 -1.94
N ILE A 223 -16.99 -5.05 -2.74
CA ILE A 223 -17.00 -5.15 -4.21
C ILE A 223 -15.83 -6.00 -4.72
N ILE A 224 -14.64 -5.81 -4.17
CA ILE A 224 -13.45 -6.57 -4.58
C ILE A 224 -13.59 -8.06 -4.21
N LEU A 225 -14.00 -8.35 -2.97
CA LEU A 225 -14.18 -9.72 -2.50
C LEU A 225 -15.31 -10.46 -3.21
N ASP A 226 -16.46 -9.79 -3.47
CA ASP A 226 -17.60 -10.34 -4.21
C ASP A 226 -17.25 -10.66 -5.67
N ALA A 227 -16.28 -9.97 -6.26
CA ALA A 227 -15.74 -10.29 -7.58
C ALA A 227 -14.90 -11.59 -7.59
N GLY A 228 -14.58 -12.14 -6.40
CA GLY A 228 -13.77 -13.35 -6.22
C GLY A 228 -12.27 -13.08 -6.25
N LEU A 229 -11.85 -11.82 -6.12
CA LEU A 229 -10.45 -11.39 -6.08
C LEU A 229 -9.89 -11.39 -4.66
N VAL A 230 -8.59 -11.28 -4.53
CA VAL A 230 -7.90 -10.98 -3.28
C VAL A 230 -7.94 -9.47 -3.05
N LEU A 231 -8.33 -9.06 -1.86
CA LEU A 231 -8.25 -7.68 -1.40
C LEU A 231 -6.91 -7.47 -0.67
N GLN A 232 -6.07 -6.55 -1.14
CA GLN A 232 -4.96 -6.04 -0.34
C GLN A 232 -5.37 -4.72 0.30
N ILE A 233 -5.13 -4.57 1.60
CA ILE A 233 -5.35 -3.32 2.33
C ILE A 233 -4.00 -2.69 2.64
N ASP A 234 -3.74 -1.52 2.04
CA ASP A 234 -2.51 -0.77 2.24
C ASP A 234 -2.65 0.13 3.47
N ASP A 235 -1.80 -0.10 4.46
CA ASP A 235 -1.85 0.66 5.72
C ASP A 235 -0.47 1.11 6.22
N PRO A 236 0.09 2.17 5.66
CA PRO A 236 1.27 2.81 6.25
C PRO A 236 0.98 3.48 7.59
N SER A 237 -0.28 3.75 7.96
CA SER A 237 -0.60 4.49 9.18
C SER A 237 -0.14 3.78 10.47
N ILE A 238 0.05 2.47 10.44
CA ILE A 238 0.52 1.69 11.59
C ILE A 238 2.03 1.86 11.81
N ALA A 239 2.82 2.02 10.77
CA ALA A 239 4.28 2.16 10.88
C ALA A 239 4.76 3.60 10.60
N GLU A 240 4.33 4.21 9.49
CA GLU A 240 4.79 5.52 9.03
C GLU A 240 4.39 6.66 9.97
N ASN A 241 3.24 6.57 10.64
CA ASN A 241 2.79 7.61 11.57
C ASN A 241 3.74 7.82 12.75
N TRP A 242 4.53 6.81 13.14
CA TRP A 242 5.52 6.94 14.19
C TRP A 242 6.52 8.08 13.95
N ASP A 243 7.03 8.19 12.74
CA ASP A 243 7.92 9.27 12.34
C ASP A 243 7.21 10.63 12.29
N GLN A 244 5.91 10.64 11.93
CA GLN A 244 5.10 11.86 11.80
C GLN A 244 4.56 12.38 13.15
N ILE A 245 5.00 11.85 14.27
CA ILE A 245 4.67 12.32 15.63
C ILE A 245 5.90 12.99 16.24
N ASN A 246 5.77 14.26 16.58
CA ASN A 246 6.88 15.07 17.10
C ASN A 246 6.46 15.84 18.36
N PRO A 247 7.17 15.71 19.51
CA PRO A 247 8.31 14.83 19.76
C PRO A 247 7.92 13.34 19.68
N GLU A 248 8.94 12.45 19.67
CA GLU A 248 8.74 11.00 19.72
C GLU A 248 7.86 10.61 20.90
N PRO A 249 6.76 9.87 20.68
CA PRO A 249 5.86 9.44 21.74
C PRO A 249 6.47 8.27 22.55
N SER A 250 5.90 7.97 23.71
CA SER A 250 6.14 6.67 24.33
C SER A 250 5.58 5.54 23.45
N LEU A 251 6.17 4.35 23.54
CA LEU A 251 5.60 3.19 22.84
C LEU A 251 4.17 2.87 23.30
N GLU A 252 3.86 3.09 24.57
CA GLU A 252 2.52 2.88 25.11
C GLU A 252 1.51 3.82 24.46
N ASP A 253 1.80 5.12 24.41
CA ASP A 253 0.93 6.11 23.78
C ASP A 253 0.77 5.84 22.27
N TYR A 254 1.86 5.49 21.57
CA TYR A 254 1.79 5.15 20.15
C TYR A 254 0.95 3.90 19.88
N ARG A 255 1.11 2.86 20.69
CA ARG A 255 0.34 1.63 20.54
C ARG A 255 -1.14 1.85 20.83
N ALA A 256 -1.49 2.70 21.80
CA ALA A 256 -2.89 3.11 22.06
C ALA A 256 -3.47 3.87 20.86
N PHE A 257 -2.72 4.83 20.30
CA PHE A 257 -3.09 5.58 19.09
C PHE A 257 -3.26 4.66 17.87
N THR A 258 -2.41 3.65 17.71
CA THR A 258 -2.47 2.69 16.60
C THR A 258 -3.63 1.70 16.75
N ARG A 259 -3.97 1.29 17.97
CA ARG A 259 -5.04 0.32 18.24
C ARG A 259 -6.40 0.77 17.69
N ILE A 260 -6.72 2.04 17.78
CA ILE A 260 -7.96 2.60 17.19
C ILE A 260 -8.02 2.33 15.68
N ARG A 261 -6.89 2.38 14.98
CA ARG A 261 -6.80 2.14 13.53
C ARG A 261 -7.00 0.66 13.20
N VAL A 262 -6.43 -0.23 14.02
CA VAL A 262 -6.65 -1.68 13.92
C VAL A 262 -8.12 -2.03 14.15
N GLU A 263 -8.74 -1.46 15.18
CA GLU A 263 -10.15 -1.69 15.52
C GLU A 263 -11.08 -1.19 14.42
N ALA A 264 -10.84 0.01 13.88
CA ALA A 264 -11.62 0.56 12.76
C ALA A 264 -11.47 -0.28 11.48
N LEU A 265 -10.27 -0.81 11.20
CA LEU A 265 -10.08 -1.71 10.06
C LEU A 265 -10.82 -3.03 10.27
N ASN A 266 -10.75 -3.63 11.45
CA ASN A 266 -11.48 -4.87 11.76
C ASN A 266 -13.00 -4.65 11.68
N HIS A 267 -13.52 -3.49 12.10
CA HIS A 267 -14.91 -3.12 11.87
C HIS A 267 -15.26 -3.08 10.38
N ALA A 268 -14.43 -2.48 9.55
CA ALA A 268 -14.65 -2.47 8.10
C ALA A 268 -14.64 -3.88 7.48
N LEU A 269 -13.93 -4.83 8.09
CA LEU A 269 -13.82 -6.23 7.64
C LEU A 269 -14.91 -7.14 8.21
N GLU A 270 -15.67 -6.72 9.22
CA GLU A 270 -16.65 -7.56 9.92
C GLU A 270 -17.66 -8.20 8.93
N GLY A 271 -17.76 -9.54 8.96
CA GLY A 271 -18.65 -10.34 8.11
C GLY A 271 -18.23 -10.45 6.63
N LEU A 272 -17.04 -9.98 6.26
CA LEU A 272 -16.43 -10.22 4.95
C LEU A 272 -15.57 -11.50 4.99
N ASP A 273 -15.24 -12.06 3.82
CA ASP A 273 -14.35 -13.22 3.72
C ASP A 273 -12.88 -12.81 3.90
N THR A 274 -12.45 -12.69 5.15
CA THR A 274 -11.09 -12.28 5.50
C THR A 274 -10.01 -13.30 5.13
N SER A 275 -10.38 -14.53 4.78
CA SER A 275 -9.44 -15.51 4.22
C SER A 275 -8.86 -15.09 2.85
N ARG A 276 -9.48 -14.11 2.20
CA ARG A 276 -9.04 -13.50 0.93
C ARG A 276 -8.51 -12.08 1.09
N VAL A 277 -8.31 -11.64 2.34
CA VAL A 277 -7.72 -10.33 2.65
C VAL A 277 -6.23 -10.48 2.91
N ARG A 278 -5.43 -9.62 2.28
CA ARG A 278 -4.00 -9.43 2.53
C ARG A 278 -3.79 -8.02 3.08
N PHE A 279 -3.24 -7.92 4.27
CA PHE A 279 -2.84 -6.65 4.87
C PHE A 279 -1.42 -6.29 4.42
N HIS A 280 -1.16 -5.03 4.05
CA HIS A 280 0.17 -4.56 3.68
C HIS A 280 0.64 -3.43 4.61
N LEU A 281 1.70 -3.72 5.37
CA LEU A 281 2.40 -2.78 6.23
C LEU A 281 3.54 -2.11 5.46
N CYS A 282 3.55 -0.79 5.45
CA CYS A 282 4.57 0.01 4.79
C CYS A 282 5.07 1.11 5.75
N TRP A 283 6.38 1.40 5.71
CA TRP A 283 6.98 2.51 6.48
C TRP A 283 7.04 3.83 5.70
N GLY A 284 6.30 3.90 4.59
CA GLY A 284 6.42 4.98 3.63
C GLY A 284 7.46 4.63 2.55
N SER A 285 7.16 5.01 1.33
CA SER A 285 7.91 4.50 0.19
C SER A 285 8.67 5.59 -0.57
N TRP A 286 9.02 6.69 0.10
CA TRP A 286 9.98 7.64 -0.44
C TRP A 286 11.43 7.17 -0.21
N HIS A 287 12.37 7.71 -0.98
CA HIS A 287 13.79 7.33 -0.90
C HIS A 287 14.52 8.17 0.17
N GLY A 288 13.95 8.30 1.37
CA GLY A 288 14.56 8.99 2.48
C GLY A 288 15.49 8.12 3.32
N PRO A 289 16.13 8.70 4.34
CA PRO A 289 17.02 7.97 5.26
C PRO A 289 16.32 6.93 6.14
N HIS A 290 15.06 7.14 6.51
CA HIS A 290 14.25 6.24 7.34
C HIS A 290 14.86 5.88 8.70
N THR A 291 15.65 6.80 9.29
CA THR A 291 16.38 6.51 10.53
C THR A 291 15.52 6.53 11.78
N THR A 292 14.33 7.11 11.68
CA THR A 292 13.34 7.25 12.76
C THR A 292 12.17 6.28 12.66
N ASP A 293 12.23 5.28 11.78
CA ASP A 293 11.19 4.26 11.64
C ASP A 293 11.03 3.46 12.94
N ILE A 294 9.79 3.10 13.26
CA ILE A 294 9.51 2.15 14.34
C ILE A 294 9.93 0.74 13.92
N GLU A 295 10.55 0.00 14.84
CA GLU A 295 10.92 -1.38 14.59
C GLU A 295 9.68 -2.30 14.58
N LEU A 296 9.66 -3.29 13.67
CA LEU A 296 8.55 -4.25 13.52
C LEU A 296 8.18 -4.93 14.85
N ARG A 297 9.17 -5.24 15.70
CA ARG A 297 8.94 -5.90 17.00
C ARG A 297 7.97 -5.16 17.91
N HIS A 298 7.80 -3.85 17.74
CA HIS A 298 6.93 -3.01 18.56
C HIS A 298 5.49 -2.92 18.07
N ILE A 299 5.23 -3.38 16.83
CA ILE A 299 3.92 -3.27 16.17
C ILE A 299 3.43 -4.56 15.51
N VAL A 300 4.24 -5.62 15.51
CA VAL A 300 3.90 -6.89 14.84
C VAL A 300 2.64 -7.54 15.41
N ASP A 301 2.43 -7.48 16.70
CA ASP A 301 1.23 -7.99 17.36
C ASP A 301 -0.02 -7.18 16.96
N LEU A 302 0.09 -5.85 16.84
CA LEU A 302 -1.00 -5.00 16.34
C LEU A 302 -1.32 -5.32 14.87
N MET A 303 -0.30 -5.59 14.05
CA MET A 303 -0.49 -6.06 12.68
C MET A 303 -1.20 -7.42 12.64
N LEU A 304 -0.84 -8.35 13.52
CA LEU A 304 -1.44 -9.68 13.59
C LEU A 304 -2.84 -9.68 14.22
N ASP A 305 -3.23 -8.64 14.96
CA ASP A 305 -4.59 -8.42 15.45
C ASP A 305 -5.57 -8.02 14.33
N ILE A 306 -5.08 -7.65 13.13
CA ILE A 306 -5.92 -7.38 11.97
C ILE A 306 -6.46 -8.69 11.41
N ASP A 307 -7.77 -8.75 11.16
CA ASP A 307 -8.41 -9.94 10.60
C ASP A 307 -8.13 -10.07 9.09
N ALA A 308 -6.96 -10.60 8.75
CA ALA A 308 -6.51 -10.86 7.38
C ALA A 308 -5.98 -12.29 7.26
N GLY A 309 -6.04 -12.87 6.04
CA GLY A 309 -5.47 -14.18 5.73
C GLY A 309 -3.96 -14.14 5.51
N ALA A 310 -3.42 -12.98 5.09
CA ALA A 310 -2.00 -12.80 4.85
C ALA A 310 -1.51 -11.41 5.27
N TYR A 311 -0.22 -11.31 5.62
CA TYR A 311 0.41 -10.06 6.05
C TYR A 311 1.66 -9.79 5.21
N SER A 312 1.61 -8.71 4.44
CA SER A 312 2.72 -8.22 3.62
C SER A 312 3.46 -7.10 4.33
N PHE A 313 4.79 -7.07 4.25
CA PHE A 313 5.63 -6.07 4.90
C PHE A 313 7.00 -5.95 4.23
N GLU A 314 7.67 -4.84 4.44
CA GLU A 314 9.01 -4.58 3.91
C GLU A 314 10.06 -5.45 4.61
N ALA A 315 10.91 -6.14 3.83
CA ALA A 315 11.96 -7.03 4.35
C ALA A 315 13.15 -7.19 3.40
N ALA A 316 13.26 -6.40 2.33
CA ALA A 316 14.38 -6.45 1.39
C ALA A 316 15.25 -5.19 1.39
N ASN A 317 14.76 -4.07 1.94
CA ASN A 317 15.54 -2.85 2.01
C ASN A 317 16.53 -2.87 3.19
N ALA A 318 17.56 -2.04 3.10
CA ALA A 318 18.65 -2.00 4.08
C ALA A 318 18.19 -1.63 5.50
N ARG A 319 17.00 -1.00 5.65
CA ARG A 319 16.48 -0.57 6.95
C ARG A 319 15.77 -1.71 7.69
N HIS A 320 15.03 -2.57 6.98
CA HIS A 320 14.13 -3.57 7.57
C HIS A 320 14.56 -5.03 7.32
N GLU A 321 15.56 -5.31 6.45
CA GLU A 321 15.96 -6.69 6.15
C GLU A 321 16.35 -7.53 7.38
N HIS A 322 16.90 -6.89 8.42
CA HIS A 322 17.31 -7.59 9.65
C HIS A 322 16.11 -8.05 10.51
N GLU A 323 14.93 -7.48 10.31
CA GLU A 323 13.74 -7.72 11.14
C GLU A 323 13.08 -9.09 10.87
N TRP A 324 13.59 -9.89 9.94
CA TRP A 324 13.18 -11.29 9.82
C TRP A 324 13.34 -12.06 11.15
N THR A 325 14.26 -11.60 12.01
CA THR A 325 14.49 -12.18 13.35
C THR A 325 13.31 -12.03 14.28
N VAL A 326 12.43 -11.06 14.07
CA VAL A 326 11.19 -10.87 14.85
C VAL A 326 10.32 -12.13 14.80
N TRP A 327 10.28 -12.80 13.65
CA TRP A 327 9.50 -14.02 13.43
C TRP A 327 10.06 -15.27 14.15
N GLN A 328 11.26 -15.18 14.75
CA GLN A 328 11.80 -16.24 15.60
C GLN A 328 11.08 -16.26 16.97
N ASP A 329 10.61 -15.11 17.43
CA ASP A 329 10.00 -14.92 18.74
C ASP A 329 8.47 -14.76 18.65
N VAL A 330 7.94 -14.47 17.45
CA VAL A 330 6.51 -14.24 17.20
C VAL A 330 5.89 -15.48 16.57
N THR A 331 4.81 -15.98 17.18
CA THR A 331 4.02 -17.07 16.60
C THR A 331 3.03 -16.51 15.59
N LEU A 332 3.19 -16.87 14.32
CA LEU A 332 2.20 -16.56 13.29
C LEU A 332 0.93 -17.39 13.55
N PRO A 333 -0.27 -16.79 13.69
CA PRO A 333 -1.50 -17.52 13.99
C PRO A 333 -1.80 -18.61 12.93
N ASP A 334 -2.52 -19.67 13.34
CA ASP A 334 -2.86 -20.78 12.45
C ASP A 334 -3.65 -20.32 11.24
N GLY A 335 -3.34 -20.89 10.07
CA GLY A 335 -3.98 -20.55 8.80
C GLY A 335 -3.58 -19.19 8.23
N LYS A 336 -2.73 -18.42 8.90
CA LYS A 336 -2.22 -17.12 8.39
C LYS A 336 -0.89 -17.32 7.66
N VAL A 337 -0.61 -16.42 6.71
CA VAL A 337 0.57 -16.46 5.83
C VAL A 337 1.26 -15.11 5.87
N ILE A 338 2.58 -15.10 5.68
CA ILE A 338 3.34 -13.86 5.50
C ILE A 338 3.75 -13.68 4.03
N VAL A 339 3.79 -12.41 3.62
CA VAL A 339 4.25 -11.99 2.29
C VAL A 339 5.40 -10.99 2.47
N PRO A 340 6.58 -11.47 2.91
CA PRO A 340 7.72 -10.57 3.07
C PRO A 340 8.17 -10.01 1.73
N GLY A 341 8.54 -8.74 1.69
CA GLY A 341 9.27 -8.18 0.58
C GLY A 341 10.64 -8.86 0.47
N VAL A 342 10.92 -9.50 -0.64
CA VAL A 342 12.23 -10.13 -0.94
C VAL A 342 12.93 -9.42 -2.08
N VAL A 343 12.25 -8.44 -2.69
CA VAL A 343 12.75 -7.49 -3.69
C VAL A 343 12.38 -6.07 -3.25
N GLY A 344 13.36 -5.19 -3.17
CA GLY A 344 13.19 -3.83 -2.67
C GLY A 344 12.75 -2.84 -3.74
N HIS A 345 12.03 -1.80 -3.31
CA HIS A 345 11.62 -0.67 -4.14
C HIS A 345 12.55 0.55 -3.99
N ALA A 346 13.39 0.58 -2.95
CA ALA A 346 14.18 1.76 -2.58
C ALA A 346 15.51 1.92 -3.36
N THR A 347 15.79 1.06 -4.32
CA THR A 347 17.04 1.09 -5.10
C THR A 347 16.83 0.62 -6.53
N ASN A 348 17.63 1.18 -7.45
CA ASN A 348 17.70 0.73 -8.85
C ASN A 348 18.52 -0.55 -9.03
N VAL A 349 19.20 -1.04 -8.00
CA VAL A 349 19.93 -2.31 -8.06
C VAL A 349 18.92 -3.46 -8.12
N VAL A 350 19.06 -4.33 -9.11
CA VAL A 350 18.25 -5.54 -9.27
C VAL A 350 18.85 -6.64 -8.42
N GLU A 351 18.06 -7.25 -7.56
CA GLU A 351 18.46 -8.34 -6.69
C GLU A 351 18.87 -9.57 -7.51
N HIS A 352 19.93 -10.25 -7.09
CA HIS A 352 20.29 -11.54 -7.70
C HIS A 352 19.25 -12.61 -7.30
N PRO A 353 18.79 -13.47 -8.22
CA PRO A 353 17.76 -14.48 -7.89
C PRO A 353 18.14 -15.43 -6.75
N ASP A 354 19.43 -15.71 -6.55
CA ASP A 354 19.88 -16.51 -5.39
C ASP A 354 19.70 -15.74 -4.07
N LEU A 355 19.88 -14.42 -4.05
CA LEU A 355 19.60 -13.61 -2.87
C LEU A 355 18.10 -13.62 -2.55
N VAL A 356 17.26 -13.50 -3.58
CA VAL A 356 15.80 -13.61 -3.43
C VAL A 356 15.42 -14.97 -2.84
N ALA A 357 15.97 -16.06 -3.38
CA ALA A 357 15.74 -17.42 -2.86
C ALA A 357 16.20 -17.55 -1.39
N GLN A 358 17.39 -17.04 -1.04
CA GLN A 358 17.90 -17.06 0.34
C GLN A 358 16.99 -16.29 1.32
N ARG A 359 16.42 -15.15 0.91
CA ARG A 359 15.45 -14.40 1.71
C ARG A 359 14.19 -15.21 1.95
N ILE A 360 13.64 -15.87 0.93
CA ILE A 360 12.49 -16.76 1.04
C ILE A 360 12.78 -17.94 1.98
N GLU A 361 13.91 -18.64 1.77
CA GLU A 361 14.33 -19.77 2.60
C GLU A 361 14.49 -19.38 4.08
N ARG A 362 14.97 -18.17 4.34
CA ARG A 362 15.12 -17.61 5.69
C ARG A 362 13.76 -17.49 6.40
N PHE A 363 12.75 -16.91 5.76
CA PHE A 363 11.39 -16.83 6.33
C PHE A 363 10.75 -18.20 6.43
N ALA A 364 10.89 -19.06 5.42
CA ALA A 364 10.36 -20.43 5.44
C ALA A 364 10.94 -21.27 6.59
N SER A 365 12.19 -21.02 6.98
CA SER A 365 12.81 -21.72 8.12
C SER A 365 12.20 -21.34 9.48
N VAL A 366 11.49 -20.22 9.56
CA VAL A 366 10.92 -19.69 10.81
C VAL A 366 9.42 -19.96 10.91
N VAL A 367 8.67 -19.71 9.81
CA VAL A 367 7.21 -19.81 9.84
C VAL A 367 6.65 -21.04 9.11
N GLY A 368 7.49 -21.81 8.42
CA GLY A 368 7.10 -22.93 7.56
C GLY A 368 7.01 -22.52 6.08
N ARG A 369 7.43 -23.41 5.17
CA ARG A 369 7.48 -23.16 3.71
C ARG A 369 6.11 -22.92 3.10
N GLU A 370 5.07 -23.52 3.66
CA GLU A 370 3.69 -23.39 3.21
C GLU A 370 3.10 -22.01 3.50
N ARG A 371 3.76 -21.23 4.36
CA ARG A 371 3.25 -19.98 4.93
C ARG A 371 4.03 -18.73 4.49
N VAL A 372 4.83 -18.83 3.41
CA VAL A 372 5.64 -17.72 2.87
C VAL A 372 5.34 -17.52 1.40
N ILE A 373 4.83 -16.34 1.04
CA ILE A 373 4.68 -15.89 -0.35
C ILE A 373 5.76 -14.84 -0.63
N ALA A 374 6.46 -14.95 -1.75
CA ALA A 374 7.49 -13.99 -2.12
C ALA A 374 6.87 -12.68 -2.64
N GLY A 375 7.17 -11.54 -2.01
CA GLY A 375 6.64 -10.23 -2.35
C GLY A 375 7.68 -9.20 -2.75
N THR A 376 7.23 -8.00 -3.16
CA THR A 376 8.04 -6.79 -3.18
C THR A 376 7.82 -6.00 -1.89
N ASP A 377 8.82 -5.23 -1.46
CA ASP A 377 8.70 -4.40 -0.24
C ASP A 377 7.52 -3.44 -0.32
N CYS A 378 7.38 -2.75 -1.44
CA CYS A 378 6.29 -1.84 -1.75
C CYS A 378 6.07 -1.78 -3.26
N GLY A 379 5.13 -0.93 -3.73
CA GLY A 379 4.88 -0.71 -5.14
C GLY A 379 6.09 -0.16 -5.90
N LEU A 380 6.26 -0.54 -7.14
CA LEU A 380 7.34 -0.11 -8.03
C LEU A 380 6.93 1.05 -8.94
N GLY A 381 5.62 1.35 -9.02
CA GLY A 381 5.07 2.40 -9.87
C GLY A 381 5.50 3.81 -9.44
N GLY A 382 5.90 4.65 -10.40
CA GLY A 382 6.30 6.04 -10.13
C GLY A 382 7.65 6.25 -9.46
N ARG A 383 8.31 5.17 -9.02
CA ARG A 383 9.61 5.21 -8.30
C ARG A 383 10.73 4.55 -9.07
N ILE A 384 10.44 3.43 -9.71
CA ILE A 384 11.42 2.62 -10.43
C ILE A 384 11.14 2.74 -11.93
N HIS A 385 12.21 2.90 -12.73
CA HIS A 385 12.09 2.90 -14.18
C HIS A 385 11.44 1.59 -14.67
N PRO A 386 10.52 1.61 -15.67
CA PRO A 386 9.79 0.42 -16.12
C PRO A 386 10.67 -0.80 -16.47
N GLN A 387 11.82 -0.58 -17.11
CA GLN A 387 12.76 -1.65 -17.43
C GLN A 387 13.40 -2.26 -16.17
N ILE A 388 13.70 -1.44 -15.16
CA ILE A 388 14.27 -1.92 -13.90
C ILE A 388 13.19 -2.67 -13.11
N ALA A 389 11.96 -2.17 -13.08
CA ALA A 389 10.84 -2.85 -12.45
C ALA A 389 10.62 -4.25 -13.06
N ALA A 390 10.63 -4.36 -14.41
CA ALA A 390 10.52 -5.65 -15.09
C ALA A 390 11.66 -6.60 -14.71
N ALA A 391 12.91 -6.12 -14.64
CA ALA A 391 14.07 -6.91 -14.23
C ALA A 391 13.96 -7.37 -12.75
N LYS A 392 13.44 -6.52 -11.87
CA LYS A 392 13.18 -6.87 -10.47
C LYS A 392 12.09 -7.96 -10.35
N LEU A 393 11.00 -7.85 -11.09
CA LEU A 393 9.96 -8.89 -11.13
C LEU A 393 10.47 -10.20 -11.72
N GLN A 394 11.31 -10.15 -12.73
CA GLN A 394 11.99 -11.34 -13.26
C GLN A 394 12.87 -12.00 -12.20
N SER A 395 13.62 -11.22 -11.44
CA SER A 395 14.43 -11.73 -10.33
C SER A 395 13.57 -12.33 -9.22
N LEU A 396 12.40 -11.73 -8.92
CA LEU A 396 11.44 -12.23 -7.95
C LEU A 396 10.92 -13.61 -8.37
N GLY A 397 10.37 -13.74 -9.58
CA GLY A 397 9.83 -15.01 -10.08
C GLY A 397 10.90 -16.11 -10.18
N GLU A 398 12.11 -15.80 -10.69
CA GLU A 398 13.22 -16.76 -10.76
C GLU A 398 13.70 -17.16 -9.35
N GLY A 399 13.77 -16.22 -8.41
CA GLY A 399 14.12 -16.49 -7.01
C GLY A 399 13.11 -17.39 -6.31
N ALA A 400 11.81 -17.14 -6.51
CA ALA A 400 10.74 -18.00 -6.00
C ALA A 400 10.83 -19.41 -6.57
N ARG A 401 11.10 -19.55 -7.87
CA ARG A 401 11.31 -20.86 -8.53
C ARG A 401 12.52 -21.61 -7.94
N ARG A 402 13.63 -20.91 -7.66
CA ARG A 402 14.83 -21.51 -7.02
C ARG A 402 14.55 -21.93 -5.58
N ALA A 403 13.83 -21.12 -4.81
CA ALA A 403 13.41 -21.47 -3.45
C ALA A 403 12.48 -22.68 -3.47
N SER A 404 11.50 -22.72 -4.40
CA SER A 404 10.60 -23.86 -4.57
C SER A 404 11.34 -25.18 -4.77
N ALA A 405 12.35 -25.20 -5.64
CA ALA A 405 13.15 -26.42 -5.92
C ALA A 405 13.95 -26.92 -4.69
N LYS A 406 14.13 -26.10 -3.66
CA LYS A 406 14.81 -26.50 -2.41
C LYS A 406 13.83 -26.84 -1.28
N LEU A 407 12.67 -26.20 -1.30
CA LEU A 407 11.71 -26.29 -0.20
C LEU A 407 10.64 -27.37 -0.44
N PHE A 408 10.34 -27.65 -1.70
CA PHE A 408 9.33 -28.65 -2.15
C PHE A 408 9.98 -29.71 -3.02
#